data_f45f064de376688291ac2df823dd0119
#
_entry.id   f45f064de376688291ac2df823dd0119
#
_cell.length_a   1.000
_cell.length_b   1.000
_cell.length_c   1.000
_cell.angle_alpha   90.00
_cell.angle_beta   90.00
_cell.angle_gamma   90.00
#
_symmetry.space_group_name_H-M   'P 1'
#
loop_
_entity.id
_entity.type
_entity.pdbx_description
1 polymer ?
#
loop_
_entity_poly.entity_id
_entity_poly.type
_entity_poly.pdbx_seq_one_letter_code
_entity_poly.pdbx_strand_id
1 'polypeptide(L)'
;MILNFGAKNFFSFKEGFDISFELGNTCPKEISNGKGVTNILCIKGANGSGKTNILKALSFLTSFISNSFDLKPNAYLQFDPYFNSKSESDFYITFVLDNVIYRYEASMTDVEVKREALYRKSKRETKVIERINDAVVFTIKEFDELKSIKMRKNVSLFSMAMQYDVDCVRAIHESFTRVISNVRYSGLLTEVHELEYLNE
;
A
#
# COMPACT_ATOMS: atom_id res chain seq x y z
N MET A 1 -10.84 5.40 0.83
CA MET A 1 -10.74 5.27 2.31
C MET A 1 -10.05 3.95 2.65
N ILE A 2 -9.01 3.97 3.48
CA ILE A 2 -8.29 2.76 3.91
C ILE A 2 -9.11 2.05 5.00
N LEU A 3 -9.25 0.72 4.90
CA LEU A 3 -9.94 -0.13 5.88
C LEU A 3 -8.95 -0.85 6.80
N ASN A 4 -7.92 -1.45 6.22
CA ASN A 4 -6.85 -2.10 6.98
C ASN A 4 -5.58 -2.19 6.14
N PHE A 5 -4.45 -2.38 6.80
CA PHE A 5 -3.15 -2.63 6.19
C PHE A 5 -2.24 -3.41 7.12
N GLY A 6 -1.26 -4.06 6.55
CA GLY A 6 -0.27 -4.79 7.32
C GLY A 6 0.99 -5.07 6.53
N ALA A 7 2.01 -5.50 7.27
CA ALA A 7 3.28 -5.93 6.69
C ALA A 7 3.89 -7.07 7.51
N LYS A 8 4.67 -7.93 6.86
CA LYS A 8 5.43 -9.03 7.44
C LYS A 8 6.88 -8.94 7.01
N ASN A 9 7.80 -9.43 7.81
CA ASN A 9 9.25 -9.33 7.56
C ASN A 9 9.68 -7.88 7.29
N PHE A 10 9.27 -6.93 8.13
CA PHE A 10 9.43 -5.51 7.90
C PHE A 10 9.95 -4.81 9.17
N PHE A 11 11.13 -4.16 9.08
CA PHE A 11 11.82 -3.51 10.20
C PHE A 11 11.84 -4.38 11.47
N SER A 12 11.12 -4.01 12.53
CA SER A 12 11.04 -4.73 13.81
C SER A 12 10.03 -5.89 13.84
N PHE A 13 9.29 -6.12 12.76
CA PHE A 13 8.21 -7.10 12.71
C PHE A 13 8.59 -8.32 11.87
N LYS A 14 8.92 -9.45 12.53
CA LYS A 14 9.20 -10.72 11.86
C LYS A 14 7.92 -11.36 11.35
N GLU A 15 6.98 -11.63 12.25
CA GLU A 15 5.73 -12.34 11.96
C GLU A 15 4.67 -11.42 11.34
N GLY A 16 4.91 -10.09 11.42
CA GLY A 16 4.05 -9.07 10.86
C GLY A 16 3.15 -8.40 11.87
N PHE A 17 2.32 -7.51 11.36
CA PHE A 17 1.27 -6.81 12.09
C PHE A 17 0.09 -6.53 11.16
N ASP A 18 -1.05 -6.28 11.76
CA ASP A 18 -2.30 -5.92 11.11
C ASP A 18 -2.91 -4.71 11.82
N ILE A 19 -3.27 -3.68 11.07
CA ILE A 19 -3.90 -2.46 11.55
C ILE A 19 -5.24 -2.30 10.85
N SER A 20 -6.32 -2.22 11.62
CA SER A 20 -7.68 -2.06 11.11
C SER A 20 -8.31 -0.76 11.57
N PHE A 21 -8.98 -0.08 10.64
CA PHE A 21 -9.87 1.05 10.89
C PHE A 21 -11.33 0.59 11.05
N GLU A 22 -11.61 -0.69 10.86
CA GLU A 22 -12.96 -1.24 11.06
C GLU A 22 -13.31 -1.26 12.54
N LEU A 23 -14.50 -0.80 12.86
CA LEU A 23 -15.02 -0.78 14.23
C LEU A 23 -15.59 -2.16 14.58
N GLY A 24 -15.24 -2.65 15.75
CA GLY A 24 -15.82 -3.89 16.28
C GLY A 24 -17.32 -3.74 16.56
N ASN A 25 -18.04 -4.88 16.53
CA ASN A 25 -19.48 -4.93 16.79
C ASN A 25 -19.90 -4.38 18.16
N THR A 26 -18.96 -4.25 19.09
CA THR A 26 -19.17 -3.72 20.44
C THR A 26 -18.97 -2.21 20.54
N CYS A 27 -18.63 -1.53 19.44
CA CYS A 27 -18.44 -0.09 19.45
C CYS A 27 -19.78 0.63 19.70
N PRO A 28 -19.89 1.50 20.73
CA PRO A 28 -21.11 2.25 21.00
C PRO A 28 -21.53 3.09 19.79
N LYS A 29 -22.85 3.19 19.56
CA LYS A 29 -23.40 3.95 18.42
C LYS A 29 -23.04 5.43 18.47
N GLU A 30 -22.94 6.00 19.65
CA GLU A 30 -22.54 7.38 19.92
C GLU A 30 -21.10 7.67 19.44
N ILE A 31 -20.22 6.67 19.52
CA ILE A 31 -18.82 6.77 19.07
C ILE A 31 -18.71 6.47 17.57
N SER A 32 -19.38 5.43 17.10
CA SER A 32 -19.36 5.02 15.70
C SER A 32 -20.11 5.96 14.77
N ASN A 33 -21.04 6.74 15.33
CA ASN A 33 -22.01 7.56 14.55
C ASN A 33 -22.68 6.76 13.43
N GLY A 34 -22.98 5.49 13.70
CA GLY A 34 -23.58 4.57 12.74
C GLY A 34 -22.65 4.08 11.62
N LYS A 35 -21.34 4.41 11.67
CA LYS A 35 -20.34 3.97 10.69
C LYS A 35 -19.67 2.68 11.16
N GLY A 36 -19.29 1.82 10.21
CA GLY A 36 -18.51 0.61 10.47
C GLY A 36 -17.00 0.83 10.51
N VAL A 37 -16.52 2.06 10.26
CA VAL A 37 -15.11 2.40 10.12
C VAL A 37 -14.83 3.73 10.81
N THR A 38 -13.70 3.81 11.54
CA THR A 38 -13.21 5.06 12.14
C THR A 38 -12.37 5.87 11.16
N ASN A 39 -12.42 7.19 11.29
CA ASN A 39 -11.52 8.10 10.55
C ASN A 39 -10.25 8.44 11.35
N ILE A 40 -10.17 8.04 12.61
CA ILE A 40 -9.05 8.35 13.51
C ILE A 40 -8.58 7.06 14.17
N LEU A 41 -7.29 6.80 14.12
CA LEU A 41 -6.62 5.70 14.80
C LEU A 41 -5.44 6.24 15.58
N CYS A 42 -5.35 5.86 16.87
CA CYS A 42 -4.21 6.19 17.72
C CYS A 42 -3.40 4.94 18.01
N ILE A 43 -2.09 4.99 17.73
CA ILE A 43 -1.15 3.91 18.05
C ILE A 43 -0.40 4.27 19.32
N LYS A 44 -0.64 3.51 20.41
CA LYS A 44 -0.01 3.68 21.72
C LYS A 44 0.89 2.48 22.04
N GLY A 45 2.00 2.73 22.70
CA GLY A 45 2.92 1.67 23.17
C GLY A 45 4.21 2.24 23.73
N ALA A 46 5.02 1.39 24.37
CA ALA A 46 6.33 1.75 24.94
C ALA A 46 7.30 2.25 23.85
N ASN A 47 8.36 2.98 24.24
CA ASN A 47 9.43 3.34 23.33
C ASN A 47 10.09 2.07 22.80
N GLY A 48 10.43 2.07 21.51
CA GLY A 48 11.00 0.90 20.85
C GLY A 48 9.98 -0.19 20.43
N SER A 49 8.67 -0.05 20.70
CA SER A 49 7.65 -1.04 20.37
C SER A 49 7.27 -1.13 18.88
N GLY A 50 7.90 -0.34 18.01
CA GLY A 50 7.64 -0.40 16.57
C GLY A 50 6.55 0.55 16.03
N LYS A 51 6.00 1.46 16.87
CA LYS A 51 4.93 2.40 16.43
C LYS A 51 5.27 3.16 15.16
N THR A 52 6.48 3.71 15.09
CA THR A 52 6.95 4.43 13.89
C THR A 52 7.09 3.49 12.69
N ASN A 53 7.48 2.23 12.90
CA ASN A 53 7.60 1.25 11.82
C ASN A 53 6.23 0.86 11.22
N ILE A 54 5.15 0.89 12.02
CA ILE A 54 3.79 0.73 11.51
C ILE A 54 3.44 1.87 10.54
N LEU A 55 3.75 3.12 10.93
CA LEU A 55 3.52 4.28 10.05
C LEU A 55 4.42 4.25 8.81
N LYS A 56 5.68 3.81 8.94
CA LYS A 56 6.58 3.59 7.81
C LYS A 56 6.02 2.60 6.80
N ALA A 57 5.35 1.53 7.25
CA ALA A 57 4.78 0.54 6.33
C ALA A 57 3.65 1.14 5.49
N LEU A 58 2.76 1.93 6.09
CA LEU A 58 1.71 2.62 5.35
C LEU A 58 2.30 3.63 4.36
N SER A 59 3.24 4.46 4.82
CA SER A 59 3.93 5.46 4.00
C SER A 59 4.67 4.81 2.82
N PHE A 60 5.42 3.74 3.10
CA PHE A 60 6.12 2.97 2.06
C PHE A 60 5.14 2.42 1.03
N LEU A 61 4.10 1.72 1.48
CA LEU A 61 3.16 1.05 0.59
C LEU A 61 2.40 2.04 -0.31
N THR A 62 1.93 3.14 0.25
CA THR A 62 1.23 4.18 -0.52
C THR A 62 2.16 4.86 -1.52
N SER A 63 3.38 5.22 -1.12
CA SER A 63 4.40 5.80 -2.01
C SER A 63 4.86 4.80 -3.07
N PHE A 64 4.99 3.52 -2.74
CA PHE A 64 5.35 2.48 -3.70
C PHE A 64 4.29 2.34 -4.80
N ILE A 65 3.01 2.30 -4.42
CA ILE A 65 1.89 2.21 -5.37
C ILE A 65 1.83 3.45 -6.29
N SER A 66 2.08 4.65 -5.75
CA SER A 66 1.90 5.90 -6.51
C SER A 66 3.17 6.39 -7.21
N ASN A 67 4.35 6.33 -6.56
CA ASN A 67 5.53 7.08 -6.99
C ASN A 67 6.77 6.21 -7.29
N SER A 68 6.66 4.89 -7.24
CA SER A 68 7.85 4.04 -7.41
C SER A 68 8.50 4.11 -8.79
N PHE A 69 7.81 4.65 -9.80
CA PHE A 69 8.40 4.88 -11.13
C PHE A 69 9.57 5.86 -11.09
N ASP A 70 9.55 6.83 -10.16
CA ASP A 70 10.60 7.84 -10.00
C ASP A 70 11.91 7.25 -9.46
N LEU A 71 11.88 6.03 -8.94
CA LEU A 71 13.09 5.34 -8.53
C LEU A 71 14.00 5.06 -9.73
N LYS A 72 15.30 5.25 -9.54
CA LYS A 72 16.28 4.85 -10.55
C LYS A 72 16.20 3.34 -10.81
N PRO A 73 16.44 2.89 -12.05
CA PRO A 73 16.59 1.46 -12.32
C PRO A 73 17.62 0.83 -11.37
N ASN A 74 17.26 -0.32 -10.78
CA ASN A 74 18.07 -1.03 -9.78
C ASN A 74 18.30 -0.31 -8.43
N ALA A 75 17.60 0.80 -8.16
CA ALA A 75 17.59 1.38 -6.81
C ALA A 75 16.91 0.43 -5.82
N TYR A 76 17.39 0.46 -4.58
CA TYR A 76 16.74 -0.27 -3.49
C TYR A 76 15.36 0.31 -3.20
N LEU A 77 14.43 -0.56 -2.84
CA LEU A 77 13.15 -0.18 -2.27
C LEU A 77 13.38 0.35 -0.84
N GLN A 78 12.65 1.41 -0.48
CA GLN A 78 12.92 2.16 0.76
C GLN A 78 12.31 1.49 2.00
N PHE A 79 12.71 0.26 2.29
CA PHE A 79 12.40 -0.44 3.53
C PHE A 79 13.53 -1.42 3.90
N ASP A 80 13.57 -1.82 5.17
CA ASP A 80 14.46 -2.86 5.65
C ASP A 80 13.65 -4.12 5.99
N PRO A 81 14.03 -5.31 5.49
CA PRO A 81 13.49 -6.55 5.98
C PRO A 81 13.96 -6.79 7.44
N TYR A 82 13.17 -7.56 8.19
CA TYR A 82 13.50 -7.87 9.60
C TYR A 82 14.91 -8.47 9.73
N PHE A 83 15.78 -7.79 10.50
CA PHE A 83 17.19 -8.17 10.72
C PHE A 83 17.96 -8.55 9.43
N ASN A 84 17.75 -7.78 8.36
CA ASN A 84 18.37 -8.03 7.04
C ASN A 84 18.06 -9.43 6.49
N SER A 85 16.90 -9.97 6.80
CA SER A 85 16.42 -11.24 6.26
C SER A 85 16.48 -11.24 4.73
N LYS A 86 16.83 -12.38 4.14
CA LYS A 86 16.80 -12.58 2.68
C LYS A 86 15.43 -13.07 2.17
N SER A 87 14.51 -13.33 3.09
CA SER A 87 13.12 -13.68 2.72
C SER A 87 12.37 -12.47 2.19
N GLU A 88 11.33 -12.72 1.44
CA GLU A 88 10.42 -11.69 0.97
C GLU A 88 9.70 -11.01 2.14
N SER A 89 9.45 -9.72 1.98
CA SER A 89 8.56 -8.95 2.84
C SER A 89 7.20 -8.86 2.17
N ASP A 90 6.14 -9.16 2.93
CA ASP A 90 4.77 -9.14 2.45
C ASP A 90 4.06 -7.89 2.96
N PHE A 91 3.30 -7.27 2.08
CA PHE A 91 2.49 -6.09 2.36
C PHE A 91 1.08 -6.28 1.84
N TYR A 92 0.11 -5.70 2.53
CA TYR A 92 -1.22 -5.57 1.98
C TYR A 92 -1.90 -4.29 2.45
N ILE A 93 -2.86 -3.83 1.68
CA ILE A 93 -3.77 -2.74 2.02
C ILE A 93 -5.15 -3.00 1.44
N THR A 94 -6.18 -2.85 2.27
CA THR A 94 -7.57 -2.91 1.85
C THR A 94 -8.16 -1.51 1.91
N PHE A 95 -8.82 -1.12 0.85
CA PHE A 95 -9.38 0.23 0.71
C PHE A 95 -10.71 0.23 -0.04
N VAL A 96 -11.47 1.29 0.16
CA VAL A 96 -12.72 1.55 -0.58
C VAL A 96 -12.46 2.64 -1.60
N LEU A 97 -12.83 2.37 -2.84
CA LEU A 97 -12.84 3.30 -3.95
C LEU A 97 -14.18 3.15 -4.70
N ASP A 98 -14.94 4.24 -4.87
CA ASP A 98 -16.24 4.26 -5.56
C ASP A 98 -17.22 3.19 -5.04
N ASN A 99 -17.31 3.05 -3.71
CA ASN A 99 -18.12 2.04 -3.00
C ASN A 99 -17.72 0.58 -3.28
N VAL A 100 -16.57 0.34 -3.91
CA VAL A 100 -16.02 -1.00 -4.12
C VAL A 100 -14.83 -1.20 -3.18
N ILE A 101 -14.80 -2.36 -2.53
CA ILE A 101 -13.66 -2.74 -1.68
C ILE A 101 -12.62 -3.43 -2.56
N TYR A 102 -11.40 -2.95 -2.47
CA TYR A 102 -10.22 -3.54 -3.08
C TYR A 102 -9.22 -3.98 -2.01
N ARG A 103 -8.49 -5.04 -2.29
CA ARG A 103 -7.33 -5.47 -1.53
C ARG A 103 -6.14 -5.57 -2.47
N TYR A 104 -5.11 -4.83 -2.17
CA TYR A 104 -3.83 -4.91 -2.84
C TYR A 104 -2.85 -5.68 -1.98
N GLU A 105 -2.08 -6.57 -2.59
CA GLU A 105 -1.01 -7.36 -1.96
C GLU A 105 0.26 -7.23 -2.77
N ALA A 106 1.40 -7.18 -2.08
CA ALA A 106 2.71 -7.19 -2.69
C ALA A 106 3.70 -7.99 -1.85
N SER A 107 4.46 -8.87 -2.50
CA SER A 107 5.61 -9.58 -1.93
C SER A 107 6.86 -9.11 -2.66
N MET A 108 7.90 -8.70 -1.92
CA MET A 108 9.09 -8.11 -2.50
C MET A 108 10.31 -8.28 -1.58
N THR A 109 11.47 -8.21 -2.20
CA THR A 109 12.74 -7.98 -1.47
C THR A 109 13.07 -6.49 -1.49
N ASP A 110 14.13 -6.09 -0.83
CA ASP A 110 14.64 -4.72 -0.88
C ASP A 110 15.12 -4.25 -2.27
N VAL A 111 15.19 -5.16 -3.25
CA VAL A 111 15.67 -4.87 -4.62
C VAL A 111 14.64 -5.11 -5.72
N GLU A 112 13.65 -5.97 -5.47
CA GLU A 112 12.72 -6.35 -6.53
C GLU A 112 11.36 -6.83 -6.02
N VAL A 113 10.35 -6.57 -6.81
CA VAL A 113 8.99 -7.08 -6.65
C VAL A 113 8.92 -8.51 -7.12
N LYS A 114 8.45 -9.42 -6.28
CA LYS A 114 8.23 -10.83 -6.60
C LYS A 114 6.80 -11.09 -7.04
N ARG A 115 5.85 -10.46 -6.36
CA ARG A 115 4.43 -10.59 -6.67
C ARG A 115 3.69 -9.30 -6.35
N GLU A 116 2.75 -8.92 -7.19
CA GLU A 116 1.70 -7.95 -6.89
C GLU A 116 0.36 -8.53 -7.29
N ALA A 117 -0.67 -8.30 -6.50
CA ALA A 117 -2.02 -8.70 -6.84
C ALA A 117 -3.05 -7.67 -6.37
N LEU A 118 -4.08 -7.46 -7.16
CA LEU A 118 -5.26 -6.72 -6.80
C LEU A 118 -6.46 -7.65 -6.76
N TYR A 119 -7.23 -7.55 -5.70
CA TYR A 119 -8.50 -8.24 -5.53
C TYR A 119 -9.62 -7.21 -5.42
N ARG A 120 -10.80 -7.57 -5.89
CA ARG A 120 -12.03 -6.81 -5.75
C ARG A 120 -13.03 -7.64 -4.96
N LYS A 121 -13.56 -7.05 -3.89
CA LYS A 121 -14.56 -7.69 -3.03
C LYS A 121 -15.94 -7.14 -3.36
N SER A 122 -16.80 -7.98 -3.91
CA SER A 122 -18.24 -7.76 -4.01
C SER A 122 -18.96 -8.72 -3.04
N LYS A 123 -19.63 -9.75 -3.54
CA LYS A 123 -20.14 -10.86 -2.71
C LYS A 123 -19.03 -11.83 -2.29
N ARG A 124 -18.03 -12.00 -3.15
CA ARG A 124 -16.82 -12.79 -2.90
C ARG A 124 -15.61 -11.97 -3.33
N GLU A 125 -14.47 -12.24 -2.72
CA GLU A 125 -13.21 -11.68 -3.15
C GLU A 125 -12.76 -12.39 -4.44
N THR A 126 -12.47 -11.61 -5.47
CA THR A 126 -12.02 -12.09 -6.77
C THR A 126 -10.75 -11.40 -7.18
N LYS A 127 -9.79 -12.16 -7.68
CA LYS A 127 -8.55 -11.61 -8.23
C LYS A 127 -8.88 -10.79 -9.49
N VAL A 128 -8.30 -9.62 -9.59
CA VAL A 128 -8.48 -8.67 -10.71
C VAL A 128 -7.23 -8.60 -11.56
N ILE A 129 -6.08 -8.53 -10.91
CA ILE A 129 -4.77 -8.43 -11.54
C ILE A 129 -3.80 -9.29 -10.73
N GLU A 130 -2.84 -9.92 -11.40
CA GLU A 130 -1.66 -10.50 -10.77
C GLU A 130 -0.44 -10.33 -11.66
N ARG A 131 0.63 -9.86 -11.03
CA ARG A 131 1.96 -9.78 -11.57
C ARG A 131 2.88 -10.72 -10.81
N ILE A 132 3.73 -11.43 -11.52
CA ILE A 132 4.83 -12.25 -10.96
C ILE A 132 6.12 -11.76 -11.62
N ASN A 133 7.07 -11.30 -10.81
CA ASN A 133 8.32 -10.69 -11.25
C ASN A 133 8.09 -9.54 -12.26
N ASP A 134 8.49 -9.69 -13.49
CA ASP A 134 8.40 -8.69 -14.56
C ASP A 134 7.22 -8.88 -15.51
N ALA A 135 6.32 -9.84 -15.23
CA ALA A 135 5.20 -10.17 -16.11
C ALA A 135 3.85 -10.08 -15.41
N VAL A 136 2.87 -9.46 -16.05
CA VAL A 136 1.46 -9.53 -15.66
C VAL A 136 0.89 -10.86 -16.14
N VAL A 137 0.65 -11.78 -15.21
CA VAL A 137 0.26 -13.18 -15.49
C VAL A 137 -1.25 -13.38 -15.51
N PHE A 138 -1.99 -12.48 -14.88
CA PHE A 138 -3.45 -12.55 -14.83
C PHE A 138 -4.07 -11.16 -14.81
N THR A 139 -5.12 -10.98 -15.60
CA THR A 139 -6.04 -9.83 -15.53
C THR A 139 -7.45 -10.27 -15.87
N ILE A 140 -8.44 -9.56 -15.35
CA ILE A 140 -9.78 -9.57 -15.93
C ILE A 140 -9.79 -8.64 -17.16
N LYS A 141 -10.79 -8.77 -18.05
CA LYS A 141 -10.88 -8.05 -19.33
C LYS A 141 -10.69 -6.53 -19.19
N GLU A 142 -11.20 -5.94 -18.12
CA GLU A 142 -11.11 -4.52 -17.79
C GLU A 142 -9.65 -4.01 -17.69
N PHE A 143 -8.70 -4.88 -17.36
CA PHE A 143 -7.29 -4.57 -17.11
C PHE A 143 -6.33 -5.26 -18.12
N ASP A 144 -6.85 -5.76 -19.24
CA ASP A 144 -6.03 -6.55 -20.20
C ASP A 144 -4.89 -5.74 -20.83
N GLU A 145 -5.02 -4.41 -20.94
CA GLU A 145 -3.97 -3.52 -21.43
C GLU A 145 -2.66 -3.65 -20.63
N LEU A 146 -2.75 -3.97 -19.35
CA LEU A 146 -1.58 -4.13 -18.47
C LEU A 146 -0.65 -5.29 -18.90
N LYS A 147 -1.16 -6.30 -19.61
CA LYS A 147 -0.36 -7.44 -20.09
C LYS A 147 0.73 -7.04 -21.07
N SER A 148 0.54 -5.92 -21.77
CA SER A 148 1.50 -5.42 -22.77
C SER A 148 2.63 -4.59 -22.15
N ILE A 149 2.52 -4.21 -20.87
CA ILE A 149 3.48 -3.35 -20.20
C ILE A 149 4.66 -4.18 -19.71
N LYS A 150 5.87 -3.78 -20.11
CA LYS A 150 7.10 -4.35 -19.57
C LYS A 150 7.38 -3.78 -18.20
N MET A 151 7.30 -4.61 -17.17
CA MET A 151 7.48 -4.19 -15.78
C MET A 151 8.97 -4.03 -15.43
N ARG A 152 9.27 -2.95 -14.69
CA ARG A 152 10.56 -2.80 -14.01
C ARG A 152 10.49 -3.57 -12.68
N LYS A 153 11.60 -4.20 -12.29
CA LYS A 153 11.65 -5.05 -11.09
C LYS A 153 11.41 -4.29 -9.77
N ASN A 154 11.73 -2.99 -9.71
CA ASN A 154 11.63 -2.15 -8.52
C ASN A 154 10.51 -1.10 -8.60
N VAL A 155 9.51 -1.31 -9.43
CA VAL A 155 8.40 -0.37 -9.65
C VAL A 155 7.07 -1.10 -9.49
N SER A 156 6.10 -0.47 -8.84
CA SER A 156 4.73 -0.98 -8.74
C SER A 156 4.07 -1.02 -10.12
N LEU A 157 3.21 -2.01 -10.30
CA LEU A 157 2.37 -2.14 -11.48
C LEU A 157 1.54 -0.86 -11.72
N PHE A 158 0.98 -0.27 -10.67
CA PHE A 158 0.15 0.95 -10.78
C PHE A 158 0.97 2.17 -11.17
N SER A 159 2.11 2.40 -10.51
CA SER A 159 3.00 3.51 -10.84
C SER A 159 3.57 3.36 -12.26
N MET A 160 3.84 2.13 -12.70
CA MET A 160 4.31 1.85 -14.06
C MET A 160 3.22 2.09 -15.10
N ALA A 161 2.00 1.60 -14.86
CA ALA A 161 0.87 1.72 -15.78
C ALA A 161 0.47 3.18 -16.06
N MET A 162 0.60 4.06 -15.07
CA MET A 162 0.34 5.48 -15.25
C MET A 162 1.28 6.16 -16.26
N GLN A 163 2.49 5.64 -16.43
CA GLN A 163 3.43 6.16 -17.44
C GLN A 163 3.06 5.77 -18.88
N TYR A 164 2.15 4.81 -19.02
CA TYR A 164 1.61 4.36 -20.31
C TYR A 164 0.17 4.83 -20.53
N ASP A 165 -0.32 5.80 -19.72
CA ASP A 165 -1.68 6.37 -19.79
C ASP A 165 -2.80 5.32 -19.71
N VAL A 166 -2.60 4.27 -18.94
CA VAL A 166 -3.60 3.20 -18.76
C VAL A 166 -4.70 3.66 -17.81
N ASP A 167 -5.85 4.03 -18.36
CA ASP A 167 -6.95 4.65 -17.61
C ASP A 167 -7.57 3.76 -16.54
N CYS A 168 -7.63 2.45 -16.77
CA CYS A 168 -8.30 1.52 -15.85
C CYS A 168 -7.66 1.46 -14.43
N VAL A 169 -6.41 1.92 -14.27
CA VAL A 169 -5.73 2.00 -12.96
C VAL A 169 -5.70 3.41 -12.38
N ARG A 170 -6.07 4.44 -13.14
CA ARG A 170 -5.95 5.85 -12.77
C ARG A 170 -6.60 6.16 -11.41
N ALA A 171 -7.85 5.78 -11.22
CA ALA A 171 -8.57 6.06 -9.98
C ALA A 171 -7.92 5.40 -8.76
N ILE A 172 -7.38 4.18 -8.91
CA ILE A 172 -6.65 3.49 -7.85
C ILE A 172 -5.35 4.24 -7.53
N HIS A 173 -4.55 4.54 -8.54
CA HIS A 173 -3.31 5.27 -8.39
C HIS A 173 -3.52 6.63 -7.69
N GLU A 174 -4.46 7.45 -8.18
CA GLU A 174 -4.77 8.76 -7.61
C GLU A 174 -5.26 8.69 -6.16
N SER A 175 -5.93 7.60 -5.76
CA SER A 175 -6.35 7.43 -4.37
C SER A 175 -5.16 7.32 -3.40
N PHE A 176 -4.01 6.84 -3.88
CA PHE A 176 -2.78 6.71 -3.09
C PHE A 176 -1.88 7.94 -3.18
N THR A 177 -1.92 8.72 -4.25
CA THR A 177 -1.18 10.00 -4.34
C THR A 177 -1.68 11.03 -3.33
N ARG A 178 -2.92 10.90 -2.86
CA ARG A 178 -3.54 11.81 -1.86
C ARG A 178 -3.20 11.44 -0.41
N VAL A 179 -2.44 10.36 -0.18
CA VAL A 179 -2.04 9.97 1.18
C VAL A 179 -0.81 10.77 1.59
N ILE A 180 -0.99 11.67 2.55
CA ILE A 180 0.08 12.49 3.10
C ILE A 180 0.70 11.79 4.32
N SER A 181 2.01 11.69 4.37
CA SER A 181 2.73 11.10 5.49
C SER A 181 3.90 11.99 5.91
N ASN A 182 4.01 12.24 7.22
CA ASN A 182 5.18 12.87 7.83
C ASN A 182 6.25 11.84 8.26
N VAL A 183 6.07 10.57 7.90
CA VAL A 183 7.01 9.48 8.22
C VAL A 183 7.51 8.88 6.93
N ARG A 184 8.83 8.86 6.73
CA ARG A 184 9.50 8.22 5.59
C ARG A 184 10.49 7.15 6.10
N TYR A 185 11.22 6.53 5.18
CA TYR A 185 12.24 5.52 5.51
C TYR A 185 13.22 6.02 6.60
N SER A 186 13.72 7.24 6.48
CA SER A 186 14.66 7.86 7.43
C SER A 186 14.05 8.22 8.80
N GLY A 187 12.73 8.17 8.95
CA GLY A 187 12.01 8.55 10.17
C GLY A 187 11.00 9.68 9.97
N LEU A 188 10.74 10.45 11.04
CA LEU A 188 9.86 11.60 11.01
C LEU A 188 10.50 12.73 10.19
N LEU A 189 9.70 13.37 9.33
CA LEU A 189 10.08 14.63 8.71
C LEU A 189 9.88 15.76 9.72
N THR A 190 10.90 16.60 9.88
CA THR A 190 10.85 17.76 10.78
C THR A 190 10.16 18.96 10.12
N GLU A 191 10.08 18.98 8.79
CA GLU A 191 9.42 20.03 8.02
C GLU A 191 8.43 19.40 7.05
N VAL A 192 7.16 19.78 7.14
CA VAL A 192 6.09 19.34 6.23
C VAL A 192 5.94 20.43 5.16
N HIS A 193 6.82 20.43 4.16
CA HIS A 193 6.70 21.31 3.00
C HIS A 193 5.53 20.93 2.05
N GLU A 194 4.87 19.81 2.30
CA GLU A 194 3.81 19.30 1.42
C GLU A 194 2.39 19.81 1.76
N LEU A 195 2.26 20.66 2.80
CA LEU A 195 0.95 21.26 3.14
C LEU A 195 0.55 22.42 2.21
N GLU A 196 1.45 22.90 1.35
CA GLU A 196 1.15 23.97 0.39
C GLU A 196 0.17 23.53 -0.72
N TYR A 197 0.01 22.23 -0.96
CA TYR A 197 -0.90 21.71 -2.00
C TYR A 197 -2.35 21.54 -1.53
N LEU A 198 -2.68 21.86 -0.28
CA LEU A 198 -4.05 21.74 0.25
C LEU A 198 -4.87 23.04 0.16
N ASN A 199 -4.29 24.11 -0.39
CA ASN A 199 -4.93 25.43 -0.49
C ASN A 199 -5.29 25.84 -1.93
N GLU A 200 -5.26 24.95 -2.89
CA GLU A 200 -5.84 25.08 -4.23
C GLU A 200 -6.99 24.02 -4.36
#